data_a04201de33c79917dfdd6f43381bf405
#
_entry.id   a04201de33c79917dfdd6f43381bf405
#
_cell.length_a   1.000
_cell.length_b   1.000
_cell.length_c   1.000
_cell.angle_alpha   90.00
_cell.angle_beta   90.00
_cell.angle_gamma   90.00
#
_symmetry.space_group_name_H-M   'P 1'
#
loop_
_entity.id
_entity.type
_entity.pdbx_description
1 polymer ?
#
loop_
_entity_poly.entity_id
_entity_poly.type
_entity_poly.pdbx_seq_one_letter_code
_entity_poly.pdbx_strand_id
1 'polypeptide(L)'
;MEKEKKSYNLVIGIVALIVIILLIAVIGYFVSKPKPLMIQGEAEASEYRVSGKVPGRIEELYVKEGQMVHKGDTVALIDSPEVRAKLAQANAIKAAASSQSRKAQNGARKEQIAGAYELYQQALVQEDVMKKSFDRIQKLYDQKVIAAQKYDEVKAKYDASVAQTKAAKSQYDMAVNGAREEDKAAAKALVDQADGALMEVESYLSELYL
;
A
#
# COMPACT_ATOMS: atom_id res chain seq x y z
N MET A 1 75.35 9.98 97.11
CA MET A 1 74.11 9.25 96.76
C MET A 1 73.16 10.04 95.83
N GLU A 2 73.36 11.32 95.58
CA GLU A 2 72.41 12.15 94.78
C GLU A 2 72.72 12.19 93.28
N LYS A 3 74.01 11.94 92.91
CA LYS A 3 74.40 11.92 91.46
C LYS A 3 73.96 10.67 90.69
N GLU A 4 73.85 9.52 91.30
CA GLU A 4 73.42 8.28 90.65
C GLU A 4 71.92 8.25 90.37
N LYS A 5 71.08 8.80 91.28
CA LYS A 5 69.63 8.89 91.01
C LYS A 5 69.27 9.82 89.85
N LYS A 6 70.07 10.87 89.60
CA LYS A 6 69.83 11.81 88.52
C LYS A 6 70.16 11.23 87.15
N SER A 7 71.23 10.39 87.06
CA SER A 7 71.61 9.65 85.85
C SER A 7 70.60 8.57 85.52
N TYR A 8 70.07 7.87 86.51
CA TYR A 8 69.02 6.85 86.29
C TYR A 8 67.69 7.40 85.78
N ASN A 9 67.26 8.53 86.33
CA ASN A 9 66.07 9.21 85.84
C ASN A 9 66.25 9.79 84.42
N LEU A 10 67.44 10.21 84.08
CA LEU A 10 67.76 10.68 82.74
C LEU A 10 67.76 9.52 81.72
N VAL A 11 68.30 8.34 82.11
CA VAL A 11 68.19 7.15 81.26
C VAL A 11 66.75 6.65 81.04
N ILE A 12 65.94 6.68 82.13
CA ILE A 12 64.49 6.34 82.05
C ILE A 12 63.79 7.31 81.12
N GLY A 13 64.10 8.61 81.21
CA GLY A 13 63.53 9.60 80.32
C GLY A 13 63.85 9.40 78.85
N ILE A 14 65.12 9.02 78.54
CA ILE A 14 65.56 8.72 77.21
C ILE A 14 64.83 7.47 76.66
N VAL A 15 64.77 6.38 77.47
CA VAL A 15 64.05 5.15 77.05
C VAL A 15 62.58 5.42 76.82
N ALA A 16 61.93 6.18 77.71
CA ALA A 16 60.55 6.52 77.54
C ALA A 16 60.31 7.35 76.22
N LEU A 17 61.23 8.25 75.91
CA LEU A 17 61.17 9.03 74.67
C LEU A 17 61.36 8.15 73.42
N ILE A 18 62.25 7.20 73.43
CA ILE A 18 62.49 6.23 72.40
C ILE A 18 61.21 5.35 72.15
N VAL A 19 60.63 4.88 73.26
CA VAL A 19 59.37 4.08 73.16
C VAL A 19 58.23 4.90 72.57
N ILE A 20 58.13 6.18 72.95
CA ILE A 20 57.08 7.07 72.38
C ILE A 20 57.31 7.29 70.85
N ILE A 21 58.56 7.55 70.43
CA ILE A 21 58.93 7.68 69.00
C ILE A 21 58.64 6.39 68.24
N LEU A 22 58.93 5.25 68.82
CA LEU A 22 58.71 3.95 68.19
C LEU A 22 57.17 3.70 68.06
N LEU A 23 56.42 4.07 69.07
CA LEU A 23 54.91 4.00 69.03
C LEU A 23 54.32 4.89 67.97
N ILE A 24 54.80 6.13 67.86
CA ILE A 24 54.38 7.08 66.82
C ILE A 24 54.74 6.54 65.44
N ALA A 25 55.92 5.97 65.25
CA ALA A 25 56.40 5.38 63.99
C ALA A 25 55.52 4.16 63.59
N VAL A 26 55.17 3.31 64.55
CA VAL A 26 54.24 2.19 64.30
C VAL A 26 52.87 2.63 63.93
N ILE A 27 52.28 3.61 64.63
CA ILE A 27 50.99 4.17 64.32
C ILE A 27 51.04 4.83 62.93
N GLY A 28 52.06 5.63 62.64
CA GLY A 28 52.27 6.26 61.35
C GLY A 28 52.33 5.24 60.21
N TYR A 29 53.02 4.13 60.41
CA TYR A 29 53.11 3.03 59.42
C TYR A 29 51.77 2.39 59.18
N PHE A 30 50.96 2.14 60.20
CA PHE A 30 49.62 1.57 60.01
C PHE A 30 48.59 2.57 59.38
N VAL A 31 48.68 3.85 59.72
CA VAL A 31 47.82 4.86 59.17
C VAL A 31 48.18 5.24 57.70
N SER A 32 49.51 5.17 57.40
CA SER A 32 50.01 5.53 56.07
C SER A 32 49.94 4.40 55.05
N LYS A 33 49.34 3.24 55.40
CA LYS A 33 49.09 2.21 54.37
C LYS A 33 48.22 2.73 53.29
N PRO A 34 48.66 2.76 52.00
CA PRO A 34 47.85 3.22 50.91
C PRO A 34 46.60 2.34 50.80
N LYS A 35 45.42 2.95 50.80
CA LYS A 35 44.17 2.24 50.51
C LYS A 35 44.24 1.74 49.09
N PRO A 36 43.82 0.49 48.81
CA PRO A 36 43.76 0.00 47.43
C PRO A 36 42.88 0.94 46.62
N LEU A 37 43.39 1.39 45.48
CA LEU A 37 42.63 2.16 44.48
C LEU A 37 41.60 1.21 43.87
N MET A 38 40.34 1.32 44.35
CA MET A 38 39.22 0.60 43.71
C MET A 38 38.74 1.45 42.54
N ILE A 39 39.04 1.02 41.33
CA ILE A 39 38.48 1.57 40.08
C ILE A 39 37.12 0.87 39.89
N GLN A 40 36.05 1.61 40.10
CA GLN A 40 34.71 1.17 39.75
C GLN A 40 34.51 1.50 38.27
N GLY A 41 34.32 0.47 37.45
CA GLY A 41 33.91 0.59 36.07
C GLY A 41 32.47 0.11 35.95
N GLU A 42 31.63 0.87 35.26
CA GLU A 42 30.28 0.46 34.87
C GLU A 42 30.35 -0.01 33.42
N ALA A 43 29.94 -1.24 33.14
CA ALA A 43 29.82 -1.75 31.78
C ALA A 43 28.46 -1.38 31.26
N GLU A 44 28.41 -0.40 30.35
CA GLU A 44 27.20 -0.01 29.67
C GLU A 44 27.10 -0.77 28.34
N ALA A 45 26.01 -1.49 28.15
CA ALA A 45 25.71 -2.15 26.89
C ALA A 45 24.55 -1.40 26.20
N SER A 46 24.66 -1.20 24.89
CA SER A 46 23.57 -0.66 24.10
C SER A 46 22.47 -1.71 23.96
N GLU A 47 21.31 -1.42 24.49
CA GLU A 47 20.13 -2.27 24.34
C GLU A 47 19.33 -1.84 23.10
N TYR A 48 18.99 -2.80 22.27
CA TYR A 48 18.10 -2.61 21.13
C TYR A 48 16.79 -3.31 21.41
N ARG A 49 15.71 -2.52 21.45
CA ARG A 49 14.37 -3.07 21.61
C ARG A 49 13.76 -3.34 20.23
N VAL A 50 13.53 -4.60 19.92
CA VAL A 50 12.79 -5.02 18.73
C VAL A 50 11.31 -4.86 19.02
N SER A 51 10.59 -4.08 18.19
CA SER A 51 9.15 -3.88 18.34
C SER A 51 8.48 -3.89 16.95
N GLY A 52 7.38 -4.62 16.83
CA GLY A 52 6.59 -4.62 15.61
C GLY A 52 5.84 -3.29 15.44
N LYS A 53 5.68 -2.85 14.19
CA LYS A 53 4.83 -1.71 13.83
C LYS A 53 3.35 -2.10 13.76
N VAL A 54 3.07 -3.39 13.62
CA VAL A 54 1.74 -3.93 13.45
C VAL A 54 1.28 -4.62 14.74
N PRO A 55 0.08 -4.34 15.24
CA PRO A 55 -0.47 -5.02 16.41
C PRO A 55 -0.73 -6.48 16.08
N GLY A 56 -0.34 -7.37 16.99
CA GLY A 56 -0.52 -8.81 16.81
C GLY A 56 -0.02 -9.61 18.00
N ARG A 57 -0.04 -10.92 17.85
CA ARG A 57 0.49 -11.87 18.83
C ARG A 57 1.74 -12.52 18.25
N ILE A 58 2.72 -12.83 19.08
CA ILE A 58 3.87 -13.63 18.64
C ILE A 58 3.33 -15.04 18.30
N GLU A 59 3.47 -15.43 17.05
CA GLU A 59 3.13 -16.75 16.56
C GLU A 59 4.29 -17.73 16.79
N GLU A 60 5.47 -17.27 16.43
CA GLU A 60 6.69 -18.06 16.56
C GLU A 60 7.88 -17.18 16.92
N LEU A 61 8.75 -17.72 17.77
CA LEU A 61 10.01 -17.08 18.17
C LEU A 61 11.17 -17.94 17.65
N TYR A 62 11.98 -17.38 16.75
CA TYR A 62 13.06 -18.10 16.08
C TYR A 62 14.40 -18.08 16.84
N VAL A 63 14.49 -17.26 17.90
CA VAL A 63 15.73 -17.07 18.68
C VAL A 63 15.55 -17.50 20.13
N LYS A 64 16.66 -17.83 20.78
CA LYS A 64 16.72 -18.22 22.19
C LYS A 64 17.60 -17.25 22.96
N GLU A 65 17.39 -17.16 24.27
CA GLU A 65 18.24 -16.38 25.16
C GLU A 65 19.73 -16.82 25.04
N GLY A 66 20.64 -15.84 24.95
CA GLY A 66 22.05 -16.07 24.76
C GLY A 66 22.49 -16.38 23.34
N GLN A 67 21.58 -16.39 22.37
CA GLN A 67 21.90 -16.61 20.96
C GLN A 67 22.45 -15.33 20.33
N MET A 68 23.49 -15.44 19.51
CA MET A 68 24.00 -14.36 18.70
C MET A 68 23.08 -14.13 17.49
N VAL A 69 22.69 -12.89 17.26
CA VAL A 69 21.85 -12.47 16.13
C VAL A 69 22.54 -11.37 15.34
N HIS A 70 22.26 -11.29 14.05
CA HIS A 70 22.80 -10.28 13.14
C HIS A 70 21.69 -9.43 12.57
N LYS A 71 22.05 -8.26 12.08
CA LYS A 71 21.09 -7.38 11.39
C LYS A 71 20.54 -8.08 10.14
N GLY A 72 19.22 -8.26 10.10
CA GLY A 72 18.52 -8.94 9.01
C GLY A 72 18.03 -10.35 9.36
N ASP A 73 18.43 -10.89 10.52
CA ASP A 73 17.87 -12.15 11.00
C ASP A 73 16.43 -11.94 11.45
N THR A 74 15.53 -12.86 11.07
CA THR A 74 14.16 -12.87 11.58
C THR A 74 14.15 -13.42 12.99
N VAL A 75 13.72 -12.61 13.94
CA VAL A 75 13.69 -12.93 15.37
C VAL A 75 12.36 -13.55 15.78
N ALA A 76 11.26 -13.03 15.24
CA ALA A 76 9.92 -13.49 15.58
C ALA A 76 8.96 -13.28 14.40
N LEU A 77 7.92 -14.11 14.37
CA LEU A 77 6.75 -13.94 13.49
C LEU A 77 5.57 -13.47 14.32
N ILE A 78 4.91 -12.42 13.84
CA ILE A 78 3.69 -11.89 14.44
C ILE A 78 2.47 -12.41 13.70
N ASP A 79 1.53 -13.01 14.41
CA ASP A 79 0.19 -13.28 13.92
C ASP A 79 -0.70 -12.03 14.07
N SER A 80 -1.14 -11.46 12.95
CA SER A 80 -2.09 -10.36 12.91
C SER A 80 -3.31 -10.71 12.06
N PRO A 81 -4.40 -11.20 12.67
CA PRO A 81 -5.65 -11.47 11.97
C PRO A 81 -6.20 -10.22 11.26
N GLU A 82 -5.93 -9.03 11.82
CA GLU A 82 -6.36 -7.77 11.23
C GLU A 82 -5.68 -7.50 9.88
N VAL A 83 -4.37 -7.71 9.79
CA VAL A 83 -3.64 -7.55 8.52
C VAL A 83 -4.11 -8.57 7.48
N ARG A 84 -4.35 -9.82 7.91
CA ARG A 84 -4.91 -10.84 7.01
C ARG A 84 -6.31 -10.48 6.50
N ALA A 85 -7.16 -9.94 7.36
CA ALA A 85 -8.48 -9.46 6.96
C ALA A 85 -8.40 -8.28 5.99
N LYS A 86 -7.50 -7.31 6.24
CA LYS A 86 -7.23 -6.19 5.33
C LYS A 86 -6.71 -6.67 3.97
N LEU A 87 -5.84 -7.68 3.95
CA LEU A 87 -5.34 -8.28 2.71
C LEU A 87 -6.49 -8.90 1.90
N ALA A 88 -7.34 -9.68 2.55
CA ALA A 88 -8.51 -10.28 1.90
C ALA A 88 -9.45 -9.20 1.33
N GLN A 89 -9.67 -8.11 2.07
CA GLN A 89 -10.47 -6.97 1.63
C GLN A 89 -9.83 -6.26 0.43
N ALA A 90 -8.52 -5.97 0.48
CA ALA A 90 -7.80 -5.31 -0.63
C ALA A 90 -7.84 -6.18 -1.91
N ASN A 91 -7.65 -7.48 -1.78
CA ASN A 91 -7.77 -8.42 -2.90
C ASN A 91 -9.19 -8.45 -3.51
N ALA A 92 -10.22 -8.41 -2.68
CA ALA A 92 -11.61 -8.34 -3.14
C ALA A 92 -11.90 -7.04 -3.90
N ILE A 93 -11.40 -5.89 -3.40
CA ILE A 93 -11.52 -4.58 -4.07
C ILE A 93 -10.80 -4.61 -5.42
N LYS A 94 -9.57 -5.13 -5.48
CA LYS A 94 -8.80 -5.30 -6.74
C LYS A 94 -9.55 -6.19 -7.74
N ALA A 95 -10.12 -7.31 -7.29
CA ALA A 95 -10.90 -8.20 -8.14
C ALA A 95 -12.15 -7.51 -8.70
N ALA A 96 -12.85 -6.70 -7.89
CA ALA A 96 -14.00 -5.90 -8.33
C ALA A 96 -13.59 -4.84 -9.37
N ALA A 97 -12.55 -4.05 -9.09
CA ALA A 97 -12.01 -3.04 -10.00
C ALA A 97 -11.54 -3.66 -11.33
N SER A 98 -10.83 -4.79 -11.28
CA SER A 98 -10.37 -5.53 -12.45
C SER A 98 -11.56 -6.05 -13.30
N SER A 99 -12.63 -6.48 -12.65
CA SER A 99 -13.85 -6.92 -13.33
C SER A 99 -14.55 -5.76 -14.02
N GLN A 100 -14.59 -4.58 -13.38
CA GLN A 100 -15.14 -3.35 -13.99
C GLN A 100 -14.29 -2.89 -15.18
N SER A 101 -12.96 -2.94 -15.06
CA SER A 101 -12.05 -2.60 -16.16
C SER A 101 -12.24 -3.55 -17.36
N ARG A 102 -12.31 -4.86 -17.12
CA ARG A 102 -12.61 -5.84 -18.17
C ARG A 102 -13.95 -5.59 -18.85
N LYS A 103 -14.99 -5.22 -18.07
CA LYS A 103 -16.31 -4.87 -18.62
C LYS A 103 -16.23 -3.67 -19.54
N ALA A 104 -15.48 -2.63 -19.16
CA ALA A 104 -15.27 -1.43 -19.97
C ALA A 104 -14.47 -1.76 -21.26
N GLN A 105 -13.44 -2.61 -21.15
CA GLN A 105 -12.63 -3.03 -22.30
C GLN A 105 -13.39 -3.90 -23.28
N ASN A 106 -14.17 -4.86 -22.78
CA ASN A 106 -14.94 -5.78 -23.62
C ASN A 106 -16.11 -5.07 -24.36
N GLY A 107 -16.58 -3.93 -23.84
CA GLY A 107 -17.67 -3.17 -24.46
C GLY A 107 -19.02 -3.88 -24.40
N ALA A 108 -19.84 -3.68 -25.44
CA ALA A 108 -21.15 -4.32 -25.55
C ALA A 108 -21.03 -5.82 -25.78
N ARG A 109 -22.02 -6.56 -25.33
CA ARG A 109 -22.10 -8.01 -25.57
C ARG A 109 -22.35 -8.28 -27.06
N LYS A 110 -21.87 -9.42 -27.57
CA LYS A 110 -22.04 -9.82 -28.97
C LYS A 110 -23.52 -9.84 -29.40
N GLU A 111 -24.40 -10.24 -28.48
CA GLU A 111 -25.84 -10.27 -28.73
C GLU A 111 -26.43 -8.87 -28.86
N GLN A 112 -25.92 -7.88 -28.11
CA GLN A 112 -26.34 -6.49 -28.22
C GLN A 112 -25.88 -5.88 -29.55
N ILE A 113 -24.64 -6.17 -29.97
CA ILE A 113 -24.10 -5.74 -31.28
C ILE A 113 -24.92 -6.37 -32.42
N ALA A 114 -25.21 -7.67 -32.35
CA ALA A 114 -26.01 -8.36 -33.34
C ALA A 114 -27.44 -7.79 -33.40
N GLY A 115 -28.10 -7.56 -32.25
CA GLY A 115 -29.42 -6.96 -32.22
C GLY A 115 -29.46 -5.55 -32.82
N ALA A 116 -28.45 -4.71 -32.52
CA ALA A 116 -28.36 -3.37 -33.14
C ALA A 116 -28.08 -3.46 -34.65
N TYR A 117 -27.31 -4.43 -35.10
CA TYR A 117 -27.05 -4.69 -36.50
C TYR A 117 -28.33 -5.08 -37.24
N GLU A 118 -29.15 -5.98 -36.70
CA GLU A 118 -30.43 -6.39 -37.33
C GLU A 118 -31.43 -5.22 -37.42
N LEU A 119 -31.50 -4.35 -36.39
CA LEU A 119 -32.29 -3.13 -36.46
C LEU A 119 -31.80 -2.19 -37.59
N TYR A 120 -30.51 -2.05 -37.75
CA TYR A 120 -29.91 -1.29 -38.84
C TYR A 120 -30.24 -1.92 -40.22
N GLN A 121 -30.15 -3.23 -40.35
CA GLN A 121 -30.52 -3.94 -41.57
C GLN A 121 -32.01 -3.76 -41.90
N GLN A 122 -32.89 -3.85 -40.92
CA GLN A 122 -34.32 -3.59 -41.07
C GLN A 122 -34.59 -2.15 -41.59
N ALA A 123 -33.91 -1.15 -41.04
CA ALA A 123 -34.03 0.23 -41.46
C ALA A 123 -33.54 0.43 -42.90
N LEU A 124 -32.42 -0.23 -43.30
CA LEU A 124 -31.92 -0.21 -44.70
C LEU A 124 -32.92 -0.77 -45.70
N VAL A 125 -33.56 -1.90 -45.37
CA VAL A 125 -34.58 -2.50 -46.24
C VAL A 125 -35.78 -1.54 -46.38
N GLN A 126 -36.21 -0.89 -45.30
CA GLN A 126 -37.30 0.09 -45.34
C GLN A 126 -36.92 1.31 -46.18
N GLU A 127 -35.69 1.82 -46.07
CA GLU A 127 -35.16 2.93 -46.86
C GLU A 127 -35.18 2.57 -48.36
N ASP A 128 -34.69 1.37 -48.72
CA ASP A 128 -34.68 0.91 -50.12
C ASP A 128 -36.10 0.88 -50.74
N VAL A 129 -37.08 0.38 -49.97
CA VAL A 129 -38.50 0.38 -50.41
C VAL A 129 -39.00 1.79 -50.63
N MET A 130 -38.73 2.71 -49.67
CA MET A 130 -39.15 4.11 -49.77
C MET A 130 -38.43 4.82 -50.92
N LYS A 131 -37.15 4.56 -51.10
CA LYS A 131 -36.37 5.09 -52.24
C LYS A 131 -36.94 4.67 -53.59
N LYS A 132 -37.19 3.37 -53.78
CA LYS A 132 -37.82 2.87 -55.00
C LYS A 132 -39.20 3.52 -55.27
N SER A 133 -39.96 3.77 -54.22
CA SER A 133 -41.25 4.50 -54.31
C SER A 133 -41.05 5.95 -54.70
N PHE A 134 -40.10 6.63 -54.05
CA PHE A 134 -39.75 8.01 -54.34
C PHE A 134 -39.24 8.18 -55.76
N ASP A 135 -38.29 7.35 -56.22
CA ASP A 135 -37.73 7.39 -57.57
C ASP A 135 -38.81 7.25 -58.63
N ARG A 136 -39.81 6.41 -58.39
CA ARG A 136 -40.97 6.25 -59.28
C ARG A 136 -41.87 7.47 -59.32
N ILE A 137 -42.19 8.01 -58.16
CA ILE A 137 -43.03 9.22 -58.05
C ILE A 137 -42.29 10.45 -58.60
N GLN A 138 -40.97 10.56 -58.40
CA GLN A 138 -40.16 11.61 -58.99
C GLN A 138 -40.32 11.66 -60.52
N LYS A 139 -40.16 10.48 -61.18
CA LYS A 139 -40.32 10.40 -62.65
C LYS A 139 -41.67 10.81 -63.11
N LEU A 140 -42.75 10.43 -62.41
CA LEU A 140 -44.14 10.84 -62.77
C LEU A 140 -44.38 12.33 -62.52
N TYR A 141 -43.78 12.92 -61.50
CA TYR A 141 -43.82 14.34 -61.23
C TYR A 141 -43.11 15.16 -62.31
N ASP A 142 -41.89 14.72 -62.71
CA ASP A 142 -41.16 15.34 -63.81
C ASP A 142 -41.88 15.31 -65.13
N GLN A 143 -42.70 14.28 -65.36
CA GLN A 143 -43.63 14.15 -66.53
C GLN A 143 -44.95 14.95 -66.33
N LYS A 144 -45.13 15.66 -65.20
CA LYS A 144 -46.33 16.40 -64.86
C LYS A 144 -47.63 15.56 -64.79
N VAL A 145 -47.45 14.24 -64.43
CA VAL A 145 -48.58 13.30 -64.33
C VAL A 145 -49.24 13.34 -62.96
N ILE A 146 -48.55 13.77 -61.93
CA ILE A 146 -49.05 13.81 -60.56
C ILE A 146 -48.98 15.22 -59.97
N ALA A 147 -49.82 15.47 -58.92
CA ALA A 147 -49.83 16.72 -58.18
C ALA A 147 -48.55 16.83 -57.23
N ALA A 148 -48.10 18.07 -57.03
CA ALA A 148 -46.99 18.37 -56.15
C ALA A 148 -47.17 17.81 -54.73
N GLN A 149 -48.40 17.89 -54.19
CA GLN A 149 -48.74 17.35 -52.87
C GLN A 149 -48.40 15.85 -52.77
N LYS A 150 -48.63 15.05 -53.79
CA LYS A 150 -48.29 13.60 -53.78
C LYS A 150 -46.79 13.36 -53.83
N TYR A 151 -46.05 14.19 -54.55
CA TYR A 151 -44.62 14.18 -54.59
C TYR A 151 -44.04 14.51 -53.20
N ASP A 152 -44.47 15.60 -52.57
CA ASP A 152 -44.03 16.05 -51.25
C ASP A 152 -44.32 15.00 -50.16
N GLU A 153 -45.53 14.37 -50.22
CA GLU A 153 -45.83 13.26 -49.27
C GLU A 153 -44.85 12.08 -49.35
N VAL A 154 -44.53 11.63 -50.58
CA VAL A 154 -43.65 10.48 -50.78
C VAL A 154 -42.21 10.87 -50.48
N LYS A 155 -41.79 12.08 -50.82
CA LYS A 155 -40.49 12.61 -50.47
C LYS A 155 -40.28 12.67 -48.95
N ALA A 156 -41.26 13.20 -48.22
CA ALA A 156 -41.22 13.25 -46.77
C ALA A 156 -41.08 11.85 -46.12
N LYS A 157 -41.80 10.84 -46.68
CA LYS A 157 -41.67 9.44 -46.23
C LYS A 157 -40.28 8.86 -46.51
N TYR A 158 -39.69 9.17 -47.64
CA TYR A 158 -38.33 8.75 -47.98
C TYR A 158 -37.31 9.44 -47.06
N ASP A 159 -37.41 10.77 -46.90
CA ASP A 159 -36.51 11.52 -46.00
C ASP A 159 -36.59 11.01 -44.55
N ALA A 160 -37.79 10.68 -44.08
CA ALA A 160 -38.00 10.08 -42.76
C ALA A 160 -37.31 8.69 -42.65
N SER A 161 -37.41 7.84 -43.72
CA SER A 161 -36.72 6.53 -43.72
C SER A 161 -35.21 6.68 -43.70
N VAL A 162 -34.62 7.64 -44.44
CA VAL A 162 -33.17 7.95 -44.38
C VAL A 162 -32.75 8.38 -42.99
N ALA A 163 -33.54 9.24 -42.33
CA ALA A 163 -33.24 9.65 -40.94
C ALA A 163 -33.28 8.47 -39.96
N GLN A 164 -34.27 7.57 -40.15
CA GLN A 164 -34.38 6.35 -39.33
C GLN A 164 -33.18 5.41 -39.52
N THR A 165 -32.72 5.20 -40.76
CA THR A 165 -31.52 4.39 -41.09
C THR A 165 -30.30 5.00 -40.44
N LYS A 166 -30.12 6.32 -40.48
CA LYS A 166 -28.99 6.99 -39.81
C LYS A 166 -29.05 6.81 -38.30
N ALA A 167 -30.21 6.88 -37.69
CA ALA A 167 -30.39 6.68 -36.25
C ALA A 167 -30.04 5.23 -35.86
N ALA A 168 -30.53 4.23 -36.61
CA ALA A 168 -30.22 2.82 -36.38
C ALA A 168 -28.75 2.54 -36.59
N LYS A 169 -28.11 3.13 -37.62
CA LYS A 169 -26.66 3.03 -37.82
C LYS A 169 -25.88 3.59 -36.66
N SER A 170 -26.26 4.76 -36.16
CA SER A 170 -25.59 5.37 -34.99
C SER A 170 -25.69 4.47 -33.75
N GLN A 171 -26.82 3.80 -33.53
CA GLN A 171 -26.95 2.81 -32.44
C GLN A 171 -26.04 1.60 -32.61
N TYR A 172 -25.97 1.07 -33.84
CA TYR A 172 -25.03 -0.01 -34.15
C TYR A 172 -23.58 0.42 -33.95
N ASP A 173 -23.18 1.58 -34.47
CA ASP A 173 -21.82 2.11 -34.32
C ASP A 173 -21.46 2.33 -32.84
N MET A 174 -22.40 2.84 -32.01
CA MET A 174 -22.20 2.95 -30.56
C MET A 174 -21.99 1.58 -29.89
N ALA A 175 -22.75 0.56 -30.30
CA ALA A 175 -22.58 -0.78 -29.75
C ALA A 175 -21.24 -1.39 -30.14
N VAL A 176 -20.78 -1.19 -31.38
CA VAL A 176 -19.48 -1.70 -31.88
C VAL A 176 -18.31 -0.98 -31.25
N ASN A 177 -18.39 0.35 -31.13
CA ASN A 177 -17.30 1.14 -30.53
C ASN A 177 -17.15 0.90 -29.01
N GLY A 178 -18.24 0.44 -28.35
CA GLY A 178 -18.22 0.10 -26.93
C GLY A 178 -18.03 1.31 -26.00
N ALA A 179 -17.33 1.09 -24.90
CA ALA A 179 -17.07 2.15 -23.93
C ALA A 179 -16.10 3.20 -24.50
N ARG A 180 -16.30 4.45 -24.09
CA ARG A 180 -15.41 5.56 -24.47
C ARG A 180 -14.02 5.36 -23.88
N GLU A 181 -13.02 5.97 -24.48
CA GLU A 181 -11.64 5.88 -23.99
C GLU A 181 -11.50 6.47 -22.57
N GLU A 182 -12.28 7.52 -22.26
CA GLU A 182 -12.32 8.11 -20.92
C GLU A 182 -12.88 7.11 -19.87
N ASP A 183 -13.92 6.34 -20.25
CA ASP A 183 -14.52 5.33 -19.37
C ASP A 183 -13.54 4.17 -19.12
N LYS A 184 -12.80 3.77 -20.15
CA LYS A 184 -11.73 2.76 -20.05
C LYS A 184 -10.58 3.25 -19.18
N ALA A 185 -10.17 4.52 -19.35
CA ALA A 185 -9.12 5.15 -18.54
C ALA A 185 -9.56 5.27 -17.07
N ALA A 186 -10.80 5.69 -16.82
CA ALA A 186 -11.35 5.75 -15.46
C ALA A 186 -11.40 4.37 -14.79
N ALA A 187 -11.85 3.35 -15.52
CA ALA A 187 -11.90 1.98 -15.01
C ALA A 187 -10.49 1.41 -14.74
N LYS A 188 -9.49 1.80 -15.55
CA LYS A 188 -8.09 1.46 -15.29
C LYS A 188 -7.55 2.15 -14.04
N ALA A 189 -7.83 3.45 -13.87
CA ALA A 189 -7.41 4.20 -12.68
C ALA A 189 -7.96 3.60 -11.38
N LEU A 190 -9.18 3.02 -11.41
CA LEU A 190 -9.71 2.28 -10.27
C LEU A 190 -8.90 1.01 -9.95
N VAL A 191 -8.37 0.33 -10.96
CA VAL A 191 -7.46 -0.82 -10.76
C VAL A 191 -6.16 -0.35 -10.14
N ASP A 192 -5.57 0.73 -10.68
CA ASP A 192 -4.32 1.28 -10.18
C ASP A 192 -4.47 1.77 -8.72
N GLN A 193 -5.62 2.34 -8.37
CA GLN A 193 -5.96 2.71 -6.99
C GLN A 193 -6.06 1.48 -6.07
N ALA A 194 -6.71 0.40 -6.54
CA ALA A 194 -6.83 -0.84 -5.77
C ALA A 194 -5.47 -1.54 -5.60
N ASP A 195 -4.60 -1.45 -6.61
CA ASP A 195 -3.23 -1.96 -6.52
C ASP A 195 -2.41 -1.18 -5.50
N GLY A 196 -2.56 0.15 -5.44
CA GLY A 196 -1.93 0.97 -4.40
C GLY A 196 -2.37 0.58 -2.99
N ALA A 197 -3.67 0.34 -2.79
CA ALA A 197 -4.19 -0.13 -1.50
C ALA A 197 -3.68 -1.54 -1.14
N LEU A 198 -3.51 -2.42 -2.12
CA LEU A 198 -2.93 -3.75 -1.91
C LEU A 198 -1.45 -3.65 -1.51
N MET A 199 -0.66 -2.81 -2.18
CA MET A 199 0.75 -2.58 -1.84
C MET A 199 0.93 -2.05 -0.42
N GLU A 200 0.02 -1.18 0.05
CA GLU A 200 0.02 -0.71 1.44
C GLU A 200 -0.11 -1.89 2.42
N VAL A 201 -1.07 -2.79 2.17
CA VAL A 201 -1.29 -3.96 3.04
C VAL A 201 -0.12 -4.96 2.95
N GLU A 202 0.46 -5.14 1.76
CA GLU A 202 1.64 -5.98 1.56
C GLU A 202 2.85 -5.44 2.34
N SER A 203 2.97 -4.11 2.45
CA SER A 203 3.99 -3.49 3.32
C SER A 203 3.76 -3.87 4.80
N TYR A 204 2.52 -3.88 5.28
CA TYR A 204 2.24 -4.36 6.64
C TYR A 204 2.53 -5.85 6.82
N LEU A 205 2.31 -6.68 5.79
CA LEU A 205 2.68 -8.09 5.84
C LEU A 205 4.18 -8.30 6.00
N SER A 206 5.00 -7.49 5.36
CA SER A 206 6.46 -7.58 5.52
C SER A 206 6.93 -7.22 6.93
N GLU A 207 6.17 -6.37 7.64
CA GLU A 207 6.45 -5.95 9.02
C GLU A 207 6.00 -7.00 10.08
N LEU A 208 5.39 -8.12 9.66
CA LEU A 208 5.07 -9.23 10.57
C LEU A 208 6.31 -10.08 10.90
N TYR A 209 7.36 -9.99 10.10
CA TYR A 209 8.64 -10.63 10.33
C TYR A 209 9.57 -9.62 11.01
N LEU A 210 9.84 -9.85 12.30
CA LEU A 210 10.71 -9.01 13.12
C LEU A 210 12.14 -9.50 13.10
#